data_2cd2b7ddf353896b9f265614083d946f
#
_entry.id   2cd2b7ddf353896b9f265614083d946f
#
_cell.length_a   1.000
_cell.length_b   1.000
_cell.length_c   1.000
_cell.angle_alpha   90.00
_cell.angle_beta   90.00
_cell.angle_gamma   90.00
#
_symmetry.space_group_name_H-M   'P 1'
#
loop_
_entity.id
_entity.type
_entity.pdbx_description
1 polymer ?
#
loop_
_entity_poly.entity_id
_entity_poly.type
_entity_poly.pdbx_seq_one_letter_code
_entity_poly.pdbx_strand_id
1 'polypeptide(L)'
;MMEMEKYLETIEEVIAKGKYKDTWESLQQYRVPDWYEDVKFGIFIHWGIFSVPAFANEWYSRNMYIQGSPEYEHHIKTYGPQKDFGYKDFIPMFKAENFHAEEWAALFKEAGAQYVMPVAEHHDGFQMYDSELSEWNAANMGPKRDVLGELYTAFDKQGLVKCASSHRVEHWFFMGHGKDFDSDIKEPLKRGDFYWPAMEEKEHYDSFSTPTPTKEFLDDWLCRCCELVDKYRPKVVYFDWWIHHNSVKPYLRKFAAYYYNRAEEWGEGVVINYKHDAFAFGTAVCDIERGQLADVKPYVWQTDTAVAKNSWCYTVNNEYKTPVQIVQDLVDIVSKNGRLLLNIGPKADGSIPEEDRNILLKIGEWMKVNGEAVYGAKMWRKSAEGPTKIQEGQFADSEAKPYTAEDIRFTVNHGCIYAFCLNMKGKDSICIKSLAETKDMSKTDFSGIIRGIEVLGEKEAPQWMRDQDLSLIHISEPTRPEPI
;
A
#
# COMPACT_ATOMS: atom_id res chain seq x y z
N MET A 1 -24.36 18.41 -9.29
CA MET A 1 -23.09 17.84 -9.83
C MET A 1 -22.33 18.94 -10.56
N MET A 2 -21.02 19.04 -10.30
CA MET A 2 -20.16 19.92 -11.08
C MET A 2 -20.09 19.40 -12.51
N GLU A 3 -20.15 20.29 -13.51
CA GLU A 3 -20.01 19.89 -14.90
C GLU A 3 -18.56 19.44 -15.16
N MET A 4 -18.38 18.21 -15.61
CA MET A 4 -17.06 17.62 -15.91
C MET A 4 -16.23 18.50 -16.84
N GLU A 5 -16.84 19.11 -17.84
CA GLU A 5 -16.16 20.00 -18.78
C GLU A 5 -15.47 21.17 -18.08
N LYS A 6 -16.16 21.81 -17.13
CA LYS A 6 -15.59 22.90 -16.35
C LYS A 6 -14.43 22.43 -15.47
N TYR A 7 -14.51 21.20 -14.97
CA TYR A 7 -13.42 20.65 -14.16
C TYR A 7 -12.18 20.35 -15.02
N LEU A 8 -12.39 19.81 -16.24
CA LEU A 8 -11.31 19.61 -17.22
C LEU A 8 -10.64 20.93 -17.62
N GLU A 9 -11.39 22.01 -17.80
CA GLU A 9 -10.84 23.35 -18.05
C GLU A 9 -9.94 23.80 -16.90
N THR A 10 -10.37 23.59 -15.65
CA THR A 10 -9.56 23.89 -14.45
C THR A 10 -8.26 23.10 -14.44
N ILE A 11 -8.31 21.80 -14.78
CA ILE A 11 -7.11 20.96 -14.84
C ILE A 11 -6.11 21.50 -15.88
N GLU A 12 -6.60 21.83 -17.07
CA GLU A 12 -5.73 22.39 -18.13
C GLU A 12 -5.14 23.75 -17.73
N GLU A 13 -5.91 24.60 -17.04
CA GLU A 13 -5.40 25.89 -16.53
C GLU A 13 -4.29 25.72 -15.49
N VAL A 14 -4.46 24.79 -14.55
CA VAL A 14 -3.44 24.51 -13.51
C VAL A 14 -2.15 24.01 -14.19
N ILE A 15 -2.27 23.09 -15.14
CA ILE A 15 -1.12 22.57 -15.90
C ILE A 15 -0.45 23.71 -16.72
N ALA A 16 -1.26 24.55 -17.39
CA ALA A 16 -0.73 25.63 -18.21
C ALA A 16 0.03 26.68 -17.39
N LYS A 17 -0.46 27.02 -16.19
CA LYS A 17 0.13 28.05 -15.31
C LYS A 17 1.28 27.50 -14.45
N GLY A 18 1.24 26.21 -14.12
CA GLY A 18 2.16 25.59 -13.16
C GLY A 18 3.55 25.31 -13.72
N LYS A 19 4.45 24.90 -12.85
CA LYS A 19 5.84 24.51 -13.14
C LYS A 19 5.90 23.21 -13.96
N TYR A 20 5.09 22.23 -13.57
CA TYR A 20 5.06 20.91 -14.22
C TYR A 20 4.09 20.90 -15.38
N LYS A 21 4.52 20.36 -16.52
CA LYS A 21 3.71 20.14 -17.72
C LYS A 21 3.46 18.64 -17.90
N ASP A 22 2.44 18.27 -18.66
CA ASP A 22 2.02 16.90 -18.94
C ASP A 22 2.93 16.16 -19.94
N THR A 23 4.24 16.36 -19.79
CA THR A 23 5.28 15.65 -20.55
C THR A 23 6.27 14.98 -19.61
N TRP A 24 6.82 13.84 -20.02
CA TRP A 24 7.79 13.13 -19.20
C TRP A 24 9.04 13.99 -18.89
N GLU A 25 9.49 14.77 -19.84
CA GLU A 25 10.65 15.68 -19.68
C GLU A 25 10.40 16.70 -18.57
N SER A 26 9.20 17.27 -18.51
CA SER A 26 8.84 18.19 -17.44
C SER A 26 8.71 17.48 -16.10
N LEU A 27 8.07 16.31 -16.08
CA LEU A 27 7.85 15.53 -14.86
C LEU A 27 9.16 14.97 -14.27
N GLN A 28 10.22 14.77 -15.05
CA GLN A 28 11.54 14.39 -14.54
C GLN A 28 12.20 15.43 -13.62
N GLN A 29 11.65 16.65 -13.53
CA GLN A 29 12.07 17.63 -12.54
C GLN A 29 11.56 17.30 -11.12
N TYR A 30 10.61 16.39 -11.00
CA TYR A 30 10.11 15.92 -9.72
C TYR A 30 11.24 15.36 -8.86
N ARG A 31 11.14 15.60 -7.55
CA ARG A 31 12.01 14.99 -6.56
C ARG A 31 11.16 14.44 -5.45
N VAL A 32 11.47 13.22 -5.03
CA VAL A 32 10.84 12.62 -3.86
C VAL A 32 11.11 13.51 -2.65
N PRO A 33 10.08 13.93 -1.90
CA PRO A 33 10.26 14.80 -0.76
C PRO A 33 10.94 14.09 0.42
N ASP A 34 11.76 14.81 1.19
CA ASP A 34 12.55 14.28 2.30
C ASP A 34 11.68 13.54 3.32
N TRP A 35 10.47 14.06 3.62
CA TRP A 35 9.56 13.42 4.55
C TRP A 35 9.19 11.98 4.11
N TYR A 36 9.07 11.73 2.79
CA TYR A 36 8.77 10.40 2.28
C TYR A 36 9.99 9.48 2.32
N GLU A 37 11.19 10.01 2.25
CA GLU A 37 12.42 9.25 2.48
C GLU A 37 12.55 8.76 3.93
N ASP A 38 11.99 9.48 4.89
CA ASP A 38 12.08 9.19 6.32
C ASP A 38 10.98 8.23 6.81
N VAL A 39 9.80 8.25 6.19
CA VAL A 39 8.74 7.28 6.54
C VAL A 39 9.08 5.89 6.00
N LYS A 40 8.81 4.86 6.81
CA LYS A 40 9.18 3.46 6.49
C LYS A 40 8.03 2.48 6.60
N PHE A 41 7.03 2.81 7.43
CA PHE A 41 5.90 1.92 7.71
C PHE A 41 4.59 2.68 7.64
N GLY A 42 3.67 2.17 6.82
CA GLY A 42 2.32 2.71 6.64
C GLY A 42 1.26 1.63 6.70
N ILE A 43 0.02 2.05 6.92
CA ILE A 43 -1.17 1.18 6.90
C ILE A 43 -1.97 1.48 5.64
N PHE A 44 -2.32 0.43 4.90
CA PHE A 44 -3.27 0.43 3.81
C PHE A 44 -4.62 -0.06 4.32
N ILE A 45 -5.73 0.45 3.81
CA ILE A 45 -7.06 0.07 4.26
C ILE A 45 -7.92 -0.29 3.05
N HIS A 46 -8.18 -1.58 2.83
CA HIS A 46 -9.16 -2.04 1.86
C HIS A 46 -10.51 -2.25 2.55
N TRP A 47 -11.35 -1.23 2.45
CA TRP A 47 -12.67 -1.21 3.06
C TRP A 47 -13.68 -0.54 2.13
N GLY A 48 -14.81 -1.21 1.91
CA GLY A 48 -15.84 -0.75 1.01
C GLY A 48 -17.00 -1.74 0.91
N ILE A 49 -17.83 -1.62 -0.12
CA ILE A 49 -19.01 -2.48 -0.33
C ILE A 49 -18.62 -3.96 -0.41
N PHE A 50 -17.47 -4.30 -0.97
CA PHE A 50 -16.95 -5.66 -1.07
C PHE A 50 -16.74 -6.34 0.30
N SER A 51 -16.68 -5.57 1.39
CA SER A 51 -16.64 -6.11 2.76
C SER A 51 -18.01 -6.66 3.22
N VAL A 52 -19.11 -6.36 2.51
CA VAL A 52 -20.46 -6.85 2.88
C VAL A 52 -20.61 -8.34 2.58
N PRO A 53 -20.38 -8.84 1.35
CA PRO A 53 -20.44 -10.26 1.08
C PRO A 53 -19.37 -11.05 1.83
N ALA A 54 -18.22 -10.44 2.15
CA ALA A 54 -17.12 -11.03 2.91
C ALA A 54 -16.69 -12.41 2.39
N PHE A 55 -16.71 -12.60 1.07
CA PHE A 55 -16.44 -13.85 0.40
C PHE A 55 -15.35 -13.71 -0.66
N ALA A 56 -14.45 -14.66 -0.74
CA ALA A 56 -13.30 -14.75 -1.64
C ALA A 56 -12.32 -13.58 -1.48
N ASN A 57 -12.57 -12.44 -2.12
CA ASN A 57 -11.71 -11.26 -2.05
C ASN A 57 -12.45 -10.00 -2.55
N GLU A 58 -11.74 -8.89 -2.67
CA GLU A 58 -12.23 -7.59 -3.14
C GLU A 58 -12.72 -7.57 -4.60
N TRP A 59 -12.39 -8.59 -5.39
CA TRP A 59 -12.87 -8.77 -6.77
C TRP A 59 -14.27 -9.40 -6.84
N TYR A 60 -14.92 -9.61 -5.69
CA TYR A 60 -16.27 -10.16 -5.63
C TYR A 60 -17.26 -9.43 -6.54
N SER A 61 -17.18 -8.09 -6.62
CA SER A 61 -18.05 -7.26 -7.45
C SER A 61 -18.00 -7.59 -8.96
N ARG A 62 -16.87 -8.08 -9.45
CA ARG A 62 -16.70 -8.58 -10.82
C ARG A 62 -17.06 -10.07 -10.90
N ASN A 63 -16.47 -10.86 -10.03
CA ASN A 63 -16.52 -12.31 -10.13
C ASN A 63 -17.94 -12.87 -9.90
N MET A 64 -18.79 -12.18 -9.11
CA MET A 64 -20.20 -12.56 -8.94
C MET A 64 -21.01 -12.51 -10.25
N TYR A 65 -20.49 -11.85 -11.30
CA TYR A 65 -21.10 -11.83 -12.64
C TYR A 65 -20.47 -12.82 -13.62
N ILE A 66 -19.43 -13.54 -13.25
CA ILE A 66 -18.79 -14.57 -14.09
C ILE A 66 -19.49 -15.91 -13.84
N GLN A 67 -20.32 -16.33 -14.77
CA GLN A 67 -21.07 -17.59 -14.64
C GLN A 67 -20.14 -18.78 -14.41
N GLY A 68 -20.42 -19.56 -13.35
CA GLY A 68 -19.62 -20.72 -12.96
C GLY A 68 -18.41 -20.41 -12.06
N SER A 69 -18.13 -19.16 -11.72
CA SER A 69 -17.14 -18.83 -10.70
C SER A 69 -17.65 -19.19 -9.30
N PRO A 70 -16.76 -19.41 -8.32
CA PRO A 70 -17.17 -19.63 -6.93
C PRO A 70 -18.00 -18.47 -6.36
N GLU A 71 -17.70 -17.23 -6.73
CA GLU A 71 -18.41 -16.03 -6.30
C GLU A 71 -19.81 -15.96 -6.92
N TYR A 72 -19.96 -16.34 -8.18
CA TYR A 72 -21.26 -16.43 -8.85
C TYR A 72 -22.17 -17.46 -8.16
N GLU A 73 -21.67 -18.66 -7.92
CA GLU A 73 -22.42 -19.74 -7.26
C GLU A 73 -22.77 -19.38 -5.81
N HIS A 74 -21.83 -18.77 -5.09
CA HIS A 74 -22.07 -18.26 -3.74
C HIS A 74 -23.16 -17.19 -3.75
N HIS A 75 -23.10 -16.25 -4.70
CA HIS A 75 -24.07 -15.17 -4.81
C HIS A 75 -25.48 -15.68 -5.03
N ILE A 76 -25.68 -16.56 -6.02
CA ILE A 76 -26.98 -17.17 -6.32
C ILE A 76 -27.54 -17.91 -5.10
N LYS A 77 -26.70 -18.67 -4.42
CA LYS A 77 -27.13 -19.46 -3.25
C LYS A 77 -27.51 -18.59 -2.06
N THR A 78 -26.83 -17.46 -1.86
CA THR A 78 -26.95 -16.64 -0.63
C THR A 78 -27.90 -15.47 -0.81
N TYR A 79 -27.90 -14.83 -1.98
CA TYR A 79 -28.63 -13.59 -2.25
C TYR A 79 -29.68 -13.73 -3.36
N GLY A 80 -29.62 -14.80 -4.14
CA GLY A 80 -30.48 -15.00 -5.31
C GLY A 80 -29.84 -14.56 -6.62
N PRO A 81 -30.61 -14.61 -7.74
CA PRO A 81 -30.08 -14.24 -9.05
C PRO A 81 -29.69 -12.76 -9.12
N GLN A 82 -28.62 -12.45 -9.85
CA GLN A 82 -28.09 -11.09 -9.98
C GLN A 82 -29.10 -10.09 -10.59
N LYS A 83 -30.11 -10.54 -11.33
CA LYS A 83 -31.19 -9.68 -11.82
C LYS A 83 -32.12 -9.16 -10.72
N ASP A 84 -32.24 -9.90 -9.61
CA ASP A 84 -33.09 -9.58 -8.47
C ASP A 84 -32.30 -8.93 -7.33
N PHE A 85 -31.03 -9.29 -7.20
CA PHE A 85 -30.08 -8.72 -6.25
C PHE A 85 -28.70 -8.58 -6.93
N GLY A 86 -28.34 -7.37 -7.35
CA GLY A 86 -27.06 -7.09 -7.97
C GLY A 86 -26.05 -6.51 -6.97
N TYR A 87 -24.85 -6.17 -7.44
CA TYR A 87 -23.80 -5.67 -6.57
C TYR A 87 -24.18 -4.35 -5.86
N LYS A 88 -24.86 -3.44 -6.56
CA LYS A 88 -25.32 -2.16 -5.97
C LYS A 88 -26.29 -2.36 -4.80
N ASP A 89 -26.97 -3.51 -4.71
CA ASP A 89 -27.92 -3.79 -3.63
C ASP A 89 -27.22 -4.09 -2.29
N PHE A 90 -25.89 -4.29 -2.30
CA PHE A 90 -25.07 -4.30 -1.08
C PHE A 90 -24.86 -2.92 -0.47
N ILE A 91 -25.00 -1.82 -1.24
CA ILE A 91 -24.75 -0.46 -0.74
C ILE A 91 -25.56 -0.15 0.53
N PRO A 92 -26.87 -0.40 0.62
CA PRO A 92 -27.63 -0.16 1.85
C PRO A 92 -27.23 -1.04 3.04
N MET A 93 -26.52 -2.15 2.79
CA MET A 93 -26.04 -3.07 3.81
C MET A 93 -24.67 -2.63 4.38
N PHE A 94 -23.93 -1.81 3.64
CA PHE A 94 -22.69 -1.20 4.09
C PHE A 94 -23.01 0.00 4.98
N LYS A 95 -23.18 -0.23 6.29
CA LYS A 95 -23.68 0.77 7.24
C LYS A 95 -22.61 1.45 8.09
N ALA A 96 -21.47 0.80 8.28
CA ALA A 96 -20.36 1.33 9.08
C ALA A 96 -20.78 1.78 10.51
N GLU A 97 -21.71 1.06 11.14
CA GLU A 97 -22.28 1.42 12.44
C GLU A 97 -21.28 1.38 13.59
N ASN A 98 -20.20 0.61 13.44
CA ASN A 98 -19.12 0.49 14.41
C ASN A 98 -17.84 1.21 13.94
N PHE A 99 -17.94 2.08 12.93
CA PHE A 99 -16.79 2.83 12.43
C PHE A 99 -16.50 4.03 13.34
N HIS A 100 -15.34 4.03 13.96
CA HIS A 100 -14.80 5.07 14.81
C HIS A 100 -13.41 5.50 14.32
N ALA A 101 -13.36 6.58 13.53
CA ALA A 101 -12.11 7.03 12.88
C ALA A 101 -10.98 7.33 13.88
N GLU A 102 -11.31 7.87 15.06
CA GLU A 102 -10.32 8.16 16.10
C GLU A 102 -9.72 6.90 16.72
N GLU A 103 -10.50 5.83 16.90
CA GLU A 103 -10.02 4.54 17.40
C GLU A 103 -9.11 3.87 16.37
N TRP A 104 -9.46 3.96 15.10
CA TRP A 104 -8.60 3.47 14.02
C TRP A 104 -7.26 4.21 14.00
N ALA A 105 -7.29 5.54 14.00
CA ALA A 105 -6.07 6.35 14.00
C ALA A 105 -5.19 6.08 15.21
N ALA A 106 -5.77 5.90 16.40
CA ALA A 106 -5.04 5.54 17.61
C ALA A 106 -4.37 4.16 17.49
N LEU A 107 -5.08 3.15 16.96
CA LEU A 107 -4.52 1.82 16.71
C LEU A 107 -3.35 1.87 15.72
N PHE A 108 -3.49 2.61 14.61
CA PHE A 108 -2.43 2.71 13.61
C PHE A 108 -1.20 3.43 14.18
N LYS A 109 -1.42 4.46 14.99
CA LYS A 109 -0.33 5.13 15.71
C LYS A 109 0.37 4.19 16.69
N GLU A 110 -0.40 3.40 17.44
CA GLU A 110 0.13 2.42 18.37
C GLU A 110 0.91 1.30 17.67
N ALA A 111 0.46 0.89 16.48
CA ALA A 111 1.19 -0.05 15.61
C ALA A 111 2.53 0.51 15.10
N GLY A 112 2.78 1.81 15.26
CA GLY A 112 4.00 2.47 14.80
C GLY A 112 3.92 2.97 13.36
N ALA A 113 2.74 3.05 12.77
CA ALA A 113 2.58 3.62 11.43
C ALA A 113 2.91 5.11 11.40
N GLN A 114 3.47 5.57 10.28
CA GLN A 114 3.81 6.95 10.02
C GLN A 114 2.86 7.58 8.99
N TYR A 115 2.31 6.78 8.08
CA TYR A 115 1.33 7.20 7.09
C TYR A 115 0.20 6.18 6.96
N VAL A 116 -0.96 6.64 6.52
CA VAL A 116 -2.14 5.79 6.35
C VAL A 116 -2.79 6.08 5.00
N MET A 117 -3.14 5.03 4.29
CA MET A 117 -3.68 5.07 2.94
C MET A 117 -5.03 4.34 2.86
N PRO A 118 -6.15 5.01 3.10
CA PRO A 118 -7.46 4.45 2.79
C PRO A 118 -7.66 4.33 1.27
N VAL A 119 -8.35 3.29 0.84
CA VAL A 119 -8.88 3.21 -0.52
C VAL A 119 -10.00 4.24 -0.66
N ALA A 120 -9.79 5.26 -1.49
CA ALA A 120 -10.78 6.31 -1.73
C ALA A 120 -11.86 5.85 -2.73
N GLU A 121 -11.49 5.08 -3.73
CA GLU A 121 -12.38 4.45 -4.71
C GLU A 121 -11.76 3.16 -5.22
N HIS A 122 -12.45 2.02 -5.04
CA HIS A 122 -12.00 0.72 -5.54
C HIS A 122 -12.50 0.45 -6.96
N HIS A 123 -12.20 -0.74 -7.51
CA HIS A 123 -12.64 -1.18 -8.85
C HIS A 123 -14.17 -1.16 -9.01
N ASP A 124 -14.92 -1.30 -7.92
CA ASP A 124 -16.40 -1.26 -7.92
C ASP A 124 -16.99 0.12 -8.23
N GLY A 125 -16.17 1.19 -8.14
CA GLY A 125 -16.56 2.55 -8.47
C GLY A 125 -17.35 3.27 -7.39
N PHE A 126 -17.41 2.73 -6.17
CA PHE A 126 -18.02 3.40 -5.02
C PHE A 126 -16.98 4.25 -4.29
N GLN A 127 -17.25 5.56 -4.18
CA GLN A 127 -16.34 6.49 -3.54
C GLN A 127 -16.56 6.53 -2.02
N MET A 128 -15.50 6.37 -1.25
CA MET A 128 -15.52 6.41 0.22
C MET A 128 -15.46 7.85 0.78
N TYR A 129 -15.70 8.85 -0.06
CA TYR A 129 -15.64 10.27 0.27
C TYR A 129 -16.80 11.03 -0.36
N ASP A 130 -17.04 12.25 0.12
CA ASP A 130 -18.06 13.16 -0.40
C ASP A 130 -17.62 13.73 -1.77
N SER A 131 -18.15 13.15 -2.85
CA SER A 131 -17.87 13.55 -4.23
C SER A 131 -18.97 14.43 -4.81
N GLU A 132 -18.56 15.43 -5.59
CA GLU A 132 -19.48 16.25 -6.38
C GLU A 132 -19.67 15.71 -7.81
N LEU A 133 -18.83 14.74 -8.23
CA LEU A 133 -18.81 14.18 -9.57
C LEU A 133 -19.64 12.90 -9.70
N SER A 134 -19.96 12.23 -8.59
CA SER A 134 -20.76 11.01 -8.59
C SER A 134 -21.72 10.98 -7.39
N GLU A 135 -22.93 10.48 -7.62
CA GLU A 135 -23.88 10.21 -6.53
C GLU A 135 -23.56 8.92 -5.75
N TRP A 136 -22.76 8.03 -6.34
CA TRP A 136 -22.38 6.72 -5.79
C TRP A 136 -21.21 6.86 -4.82
N ASN A 137 -21.48 7.45 -3.66
CA ASN A 137 -20.47 7.71 -2.65
C ASN A 137 -21.01 7.52 -1.22
N ALA A 138 -20.09 7.34 -0.29
CA ALA A 138 -20.38 7.02 1.11
C ALA A 138 -21.09 8.17 1.88
N ALA A 139 -20.96 9.42 1.42
CA ALA A 139 -21.67 10.54 2.02
C ALA A 139 -23.17 10.53 1.66
N ASN A 140 -23.51 10.07 0.46
CA ASN A 140 -24.89 10.02 -0.02
C ASN A 140 -25.60 8.70 0.30
N MET A 141 -24.89 7.60 0.30
CA MET A 141 -25.43 6.23 0.36
C MET A 141 -24.70 5.39 1.41
N GLY A 142 -25.25 4.22 1.71
CA GLY A 142 -24.66 3.30 2.69
C GLY A 142 -24.53 3.96 4.05
N PRO A 143 -23.31 4.25 4.53
CA PRO A 143 -23.07 4.82 5.84
C PRO A 143 -23.55 6.28 5.96
N LYS A 144 -23.75 6.99 4.86
CA LYS A 144 -24.10 8.42 4.80
C LYS A 144 -23.12 9.29 5.58
N ARG A 145 -21.83 9.03 5.38
CA ARG A 145 -20.70 9.70 6.05
C ARG A 145 -19.58 9.95 5.04
N ASP A 146 -18.90 11.07 5.17
CA ASP A 146 -17.62 11.30 4.49
C ASP A 146 -16.51 10.54 5.22
N VAL A 147 -16.40 9.24 4.90
CA VAL A 147 -15.47 8.32 5.57
C VAL A 147 -14.03 8.80 5.47
N LEU A 148 -13.60 9.22 4.29
CA LEU A 148 -12.22 9.69 4.08
C LEU A 148 -11.95 10.98 4.86
N GLY A 149 -12.87 11.93 4.85
CA GLY A 149 -12.76 13.18 5.61
C GLY A 149 -12.69 12.97 7.12
N GLU A 150 -13.50 12.03 7.65
CA GLU A 150 -13.45 11.66 9.06
C GLU A 150 -12.13 11.01 9.45
N LEU A 151 -11.62 10.06 8.62
CA LEU A 151 -10.30 9.45 8.81
C LEU A 151 -9.19 10.50 8.79
N TYR A 152 -9.21 11.42 7.83
CA TYR A 152 -8.18 12.45 7.73
C TYR A 152 -8.16 13.38 8.93
N THR A 153 -9.35 13.74 9.45
CA THR A 153 -9.47 14.51 10.69
C THR A 153 -8.85 13.77 11.88
N ALA A 154 -9.06 12.45 11.97
CA ALA A 154 -8.48 11.62 13.02
C ALA A 154 -6.98 11.44 12.86
N PHE A 155 -6.49 11.28 11.60
CA PHE A 155 -5.05 11.16 11.32
C PHE A 155 -4.28 12.42 11.69
N ASP A 156 -4.84 13.60 11.42
CA ASP A 156 -4.23 14.88 11.83
C ASP A 156 -4.01 14.95 13.34
N LYS A 157 -4.99 14.49 14.15
CA LYS A 157 -4.87 14.46 15.62
C LYS A 157 -3.76 13.54 16.12
N GLN A 158 -3.45 12.48 15.37
CA GLN A 158 -2.40 11.50 15.70
C GLN A 158 -1.04 11.81 15.04
N GLY A 159 -0.96 12.84 14.18
CA GLY A 159 0.23 13.17 13.41
C GLY A 159 0.59 12.07 12.40
N LEU A 160 -0.41 11.40 11.83
CA LEU A 160 -0.27 10.43 10.76
C LEU A 160 -0.35 11.13 9.40
N VAL A 161 0.53 10.78 8.47
CA VAL A 161 0.50 11.35 7.13
C VAL A 161 -0.69 10.79 6.34
N LYS A 162 -1.50 11.68 5.78
CA LYS A 162 -2.72 11.36 5.04
C LYS A 162 -2.41 10.99 3.60
N CYS A 163 -2.82 9.80 3.18
CA CYS A 163 -2.66 9.29 1.83
C CYS A 163 -3.99 8.73 1.31
N ALA A 164 -4.10 8.52 0.02
CA ALA A 164 -5.28 7.90 -0.59
C ALA A 164 -4.89 7.03 -1.78
N SER A 165 -5.68 6.00 -2.07
CA SER A 165 -5.53 5.21 -3.27
C SER A 165 -6.77 5.28 -4.17
N SER A 166 -6.54 5.18 -5.47
CA SER A 166 -7.59 5.07 -6.48
C SER A 166 -7.33 3.84 -7.34
N HIS A 167 -8.32 2.94 -7.35
CA HIS A 167 -8.35 1.72 -8.16
C HIS A 167 -9.39 1.83 -9.29
N ARG A 168 -10.02 3.00 -9.43
CA ARG A 168 -11.10 3.31 -10.37
C ARG A 168 -10.78 2.94 -11.81
N VAL A 169 -9.52 3.02 -12.22
CA VAL A 169 -9.21 2.81 -13.65
C VAL A 169 -9.73 1.49 -14.19
N GLU A 170 -9.67 0.41 -13.41
CA GLU A 170 -10.15 -0.92 -13.84
C GLU A 170 -11.67 -1.01 -14.05
N HIS A 171 -12.42 -0.08 -13.49
CA HIS A 171 -13.87 -0.08 -13.56
C HIS A 171 -14.42 -0.06 -14.99
N TRP A 172 -13.64 0.38 -15.99
CA TRP A 172 -14.14 0.46 -17.37
C TRP A 172 -14.63 -0.89 -17.92
N PHE A 173 -14.04 -2.02 -17.49
CA PHE A 173 -14.44 -3.37 -17.90
C PHE A 173 -14.95 -4.23 -16.74
N PHE A 174 -14.72 -3.81 -15.49
CA PHE A 174 -14.88 -4.63 -14.29
C PHE A 174 -16.28 -5.25 -14.16
N MET A 175 -17.31 -4.53 -14.59
CA MET A 175 -18.70 -4.97 -14.55
C MET A 175 -19.20 -5.58 -15.87
N GLY A 176 -18.32 -5.76 -16.87
CA GLY A 176 -18.68 -6.16 -18.23
C GLY A 176 -19.42 -7.49 -18.32
N HIS A 177 -18.99 -8.48 -17.53
CA HIS A 177 -19.60 -9.82 -17.50
C HIS A 177 -21.07 -9.82 -17.08
N GLY A 178 -21.52 -8.80 -16.39
CA GLY A 178 -22.95 -8.69 -16.04
C GLY A 178 -23.89 -8.52 -17.23
N LYS A 179 -23.36 -8.23 -18.43
CA LYS A 179 -24.13 -8.14 -19.69
C LYS A 179 -24.23 -9.48 -20.43
N ASP A 180 -23.48 -10.49 -20.03
CA ASP A 180 -23.44 -11.79 -20.70
C ASP A 180 -24.71 -12.64 -20.44
N PHE A 181 -25.52 -12.25 -19.44
CA PHE A 181 -26.73 -12.95 -19.02
C PHE A 181 -27.77 -11.98 -18.45
N ASP A 182 -28.93 -12.47 -18.04
CA ASP A 182 -29.99 -11.66 -17.41
C ASP A 182 -29.60 -11.27 -15.98
N SER A 183 -28.93 -10.13 -15.83
CA SER A 183 -28.49 -9.55 -14.55
C SER A 183 -29.18 -8.19 -14.29
N ASP A 184 -28.77 -7.47 -13.27
CA ASP A 184 -29.19 -6.07 -13.00
C ASP A 184 -28.44 -5.03 -13.82
N ILE A 185 -27.42 -5.44 -14.60
CA ILE A 185 -26.67 -4.56 -15.51
C ILE A 185 -27.38 -4.50 -16.86
N LYS A 186 -28.13 -3.43 -17.08
CA LYS A 186 -28.98 -3.26 -18.27
C LYS A 186 -28.47 -2.16 -19.17
N GLU A 187 -28.39 -2.45 -20.48
CA GLU A 187 -28.09 -1.46 -21.51
C GLU A 187 -29.34 -0.62 -21.88
N PRO A 188 -29.20 0.63 -22.33
CA PRO A 188 -27.92 1.35 -22.43
C PRO A 188 -27.44 1.93 -21.11
N LEU A 189 -26.14 1.83 -20.83
CA LEU A 189 -25.49 2.50 -19.71
C LEU A 189 -24.99 3.90 -20.14
N LYS A 190 -25.06 4.84 -19.24
CA LYS A 190 -24.56 6.22 -19.42
C LYS A 190 -23.71 6.66 -18.24
N ARG A 191 -22.87 7.65 -18.43
CA ARG A 191 -22.10 8.28 -17.36
C ARG A 191 -23.02 8.69 -16.21
N GLY A 192 -22.66 8.32 -14.98
CA GLY A 192 -23.48 8.50 -13.77
C GLY A 192 -24.24 7.25 -13.33
N ASP A 193 -24.40 6.24 -14.20
CA ASP A 193 -24.87 4.92 -13.76
C ASP A 193 -23.74 4.19 -13.02
N PHE A 194 -24.08 3.45 -11.98
CA PHE A 194 -23.08 2.80 -11.09
C PHE A 194 -22.14 1.87 -11.85
N TYR A 195 -22.67 1.10 -12.78
CA TYR A 195 -21.92 0.11 -13.55
C TYR A 195 -21.26 0.65 -14.82
N TRP A 196 -21.51 1.93 -15.18
CA TRP A 196 -20.94 2.51 -16.40
C TRP A 196 -19.41 2.55 -16.35
N PRO A 197 -18.70 2.18 -17.47
CA PRO A 197 -19.24 1.82 -18.79
C PRO A 197 -19.45 0.31 -19.00
N ALA A 198 -19.03 -0.56 -18.07
CA ALA A 198 -19.14 -2.02 -18.15
C ALA A 198 -18.76 -2.57 -19.53
N MET A 199 -17.57 -2.22 -20.03
CA MET A 199 -17.09 -2.68 -21.33
C MET A 199 -16.81 -4.19 -21.29
N GLU A 200 -16.94 -4.87 -22.44
CA GLU A 200 -16.65 -6.30 -22.54
C GLU A 200 -15.17 -6.55 -22.26
N GLU A 201 -14.89 -7.43 -21.29
CA GLU A 201 -13.55 -7.94 -21.03
C GLU A 201 -13.28 -9.15 -21.92
N LYS A 202 -12.27 -9.05 -22.81
CA LYS A 202 -11.97 -10.12 -23.78
C LYS A 202 -11.04 -11.17 -23.23
N GLU A 203 -9.98 -10.74 -22.56
CA GLU A 203 -8.98 -11.63 -21.96
C GLU A 203 -8.61 -11.10 -20.57
N HIS A 204 -8.81 -11.94 -19.57
CA HIS A 204 -8.46 -11.62 -18.20
C HIS A 204 -6.93 -11.48 -18.06
N TYR A 205 -6.48 -10.48 -17.33
CA TYR A 205 -5.06 -10.13 -17.11
C TYR A 205 -4.28 -9.62 -18.32
N ASP A 206 -4.89 -9.46 -19.49
CA ASP A 206 -4.22 -8.78 -20.58
C ASP A 206 -4.58 -7.29 -20.63
N SER A 207 -3.84 -6.50 -19.88
CA SER A 207 -3.99 -5.04 -19.84
C SER A 207 -3.67 -4.32 -21.15
N PHE A 208 -3.22 -5.04 -22.18
CA PHE A 208 -2.95 -4.49 -23.51
C PHE A 208 -4.04 -4.83 -24.52
N SER A 209 -4.73 -5.97 -24.37
CA SER A 209 -5.78 -6.43 -25.27
C SER A 209 -7.21 -6.20 -24.75
N THR A 210 -7.39 -5.86 -23.48
CA THR A 210 -8.67 -5.36 -22.96
C THR A 210 -9.16 -4.19 -23.80
N PRO A 211 -10.47 -4.01 -23.98
CA PRO A 211 -10.97 -2.92 -24.80
C PRO A 211 -10.40 -1.59 -24.30
N THR A 212 -9.95 -0.76 -25.23
CA THR A 212 -9.45 0.56 -24.87
C THR A 212 -10.55 1.36 -24.18
N PRO A 213 -10.33 1.89 -22.97
CA PRO A 213 -11.31 2.73 -22.30
C PRO A 213 -11.65 3.96 -23.15
N THR A 214 -12.91 4.38 -23.10
CA THR A 214 -13.36 5.55 -23.85
C THR A 214 -12.74 6.83 -23.32
N LYS A 215 -12.67 7.86 -24.19
CA LYS A 215 -12.23 9.19 -23.76
C LYS A 215 -13.09 9.73 -22.61
N GLU A 216 -14.41 9.54 -22.68
CA GLU A 216 -15.34 9.99 -21.64
C GLU A 216 -15.05 9.34 -20.29
N PHE A 217 -14.74 8.03 -20.28
CA PHE A 217 -14.35 7.32 -19.05
C PHE A 217 -13.02 7.86 -18.49
N LEU A 218 -12.04 8.09 -19.34
CA LEU A 218 -10.74 8.60 -18.91
C LEU A 218 -10.81 10.05 -18.40
N ASP A 219 -11.66 10.87 -19.02
CA ASP A 219 -11.96 12.22 -18.54
C ASP A 219 -12.63 12.18 -17.16
N ASP A 220 -13.62 11.29 -16.96
CA ASP A 220 -14.27 11.07 -15.65
C ASP A 220 -13.28 10.59 -14.59
N TRP A 221 -12.41 9.63 -14.94
CA TRP A 221 -11.35 9.13 -14.06
C TRP A 221 -10.38 10.25 -13.63
N LEU A 222 -9.92 11.06 -14.58
CA LEU A 222 -9.01 12.17 -14.32
C LEU A 222 -9.66 13.21 -13.37
N CYS A 223 -10.91 13.58 -13.67
CA CYS A 223 -11.64 14.54 -12.84
C CYS A 223 -11.82 14.04 -11.40
N ARG A 224 -12.19 12.77 -11.21
CA ARG A 224 -12.32 12.17 -9.85
C ARG A 224 -10.99 12.16 -9.08
N CYS A 225 -9.89 11.80 -9.75
CA CYS A 225 -8.57 11.83 -9.13
C CYS A 225 -8.16 13.27 -8.72
N CYS A 226 -8.45 14.25 -9.57
CA CYS A 226 -8.17 15.66 -9.27
C CYS A 226 -9.10 16.22 -8.19
N GLU A 227 -10.38 15.82 -8.14
CA GLU A 227 -11.30 16.15 -7.06
C GLU A 227 -10.79 15.66 -5.71
N LEU A 228 -10.32 14.41 -5.64
CA LEU A 228 -9.71 13.83 -4.44
C LEU A 228 -8.53 14.68 -3.97
N VAL A 229 -7.67 15.10 -4.89
CA VAL A 229 -6.51 15.98 -4.62
C VAL A 229 -6.96 17.32 -4.05
N ASP A 230 -7.92 17.99 -4.68
CA ASP A 230 -8.35 19.33 -4.28
C ASP A 230 -9.09 19.34 -2.93
N LYS A 231 -9.97 18.37 -2.71
CA LYS A 231 -10.80 18.32 -1.48
C LYS A 231 -10.02 17.85 -0.25
N TYR A 232 -9.12 16.88 -0.43
CA TYR A 232 -8.51 16.16 0.70
C TYR A 232 -7.01 16.37 0.84
N ARG A 233 -6.34 16.84 -0.20
CA ARG A 233 -4.88 17.11 -0.22
C ARG A 233 -4.05 15.95 0.33
N PRO A 234 -4.23 14.72 -0.19
CA PRO A 234 -3.40 13.60 0.24
C PRO A 234 -1.92 13.90 -0.03
N LYS A 235 -1.02 13.43 0.83
CA LYS A 235 0.43 13.52 0.62
C LYS A 235 0.95 12.45 -0.33
N VAL A 236 0.22 11.34 -0.46
CA VAL A 236 0.48 10.28 -1.43
C VAL A 236 -0.82 9.94 -2.12
N VAL A 237 -0.78 9.85 -3.45
CA VAL A 237 -1.82 9.20 -4.24
C VAL A 237 -1.25 7.93 -4.82
N TYR A 238 -1.86 6.80 -4.51
CA TYR A 238 -1.49 5.49 -5.00
C TYR A 238 -2.45 5.06 -6.11
N PHE A 239 -1.90 4.51 -7.18
CA PHE A 239 -2.63 3.88 -8.26
C PHE A 239 -2.30 2.40 -8.35
N ASP A 240 -3.34 1.61 -8.56
CA ASP A 240 -3.26 0.17 -8.74
C ASP A 240 -2.98 -0.23 -10.20
N TRP A 241 -3.16 -1.50 -10.54
CA TRP A 241 -2.90 -2.06 -11.87
C TRP A 241 -3.74 -1.42 -12.98
N TRP A 242 -3.46 -1.76 -14.23
CA TRP A 242 -4.08 -1.27 -15.47
C TRP A 242 -3.86 0.21 -15.80
N ILE A 243 -3.39 1.04 -14.88
CA ILE A 243 -2.92 2.39 -15.23
C ILE A 243 -1.79 2.38 -16.25
N HIS A 244 -1.06 1.26 -16.41
CA HIS A 244 -0.01 1.10 -17.42
C HIS A 244 -0.55 0.90 -18.84
N HIS A 245 -1.87 0.70 -19.03
CA HIS A 245 -2.48 0.66 -20.36
C HIS A 245 -2.15 1.94 -21.15
N ASN A 246 -1.77 1.78 -22.43
CA ASN A 246 -1.25 2.89 -23.23
C ASN A 246 -2.18 4.09 -23.33
N SER A 247 -3.51 3.88 -23.36
CA SER A 247 -4.50 4.96 -23.40
C SER A 247 -4.57 5.77 -22.11
N VAL A 248 -4.14 5.20 -20.97
CA VAL A 248 -4.16 5.87 -19.66
C VAL A 248 -2.90 6.74 -19.46
N LYS A 249 -1.77 6.38 -20.08
CA LYS A 249 -0.49 7.11 -19.90
C LYS A 249 -0.57 8.63 -20.17
N PRO A 250 -1.29 9.15 -21.18
CA PRO A 250 -1.48 10.59 -21.33
C PRO A 250 -2.21 11.25 -20.14
N TYR A 251 -3.19 10.55 -19.58
CA TYR A 251 -3.95 11.01 -18.42
C TYR A 251 -3.15 10.96 -17.13
N LEU A 252 -2.27 9.96 -16.97
CA LEU A 252 -1.31 9.91 -15.87
C LEU A 252 -0.36 11.11 -15.86
N ARG A 253 0.13 11.51 -17.03
CA ARG A 253 0.96 12.72 -17.14
C ARG A 253 0.20 13.98 -16.75
N LYS A 254 -1.06 14.13 -17.19
CA LYS A 254 -1.93 15.25 -16.79
C LYS A 254 -2.18 15.24 -15.29
N PHE A 255 -2.52 14.09 -14.71
CA PHE A 255 -2.70 13.96 -13.28
C PHE A 255 -1.45 14.33 -12.50
N ALA A 256 -0.28 13.81 -12.89
CA ALA A 256 0.98 14.11 -12.22
C ALA A 256 1.32 15.61 -12.30
N ALA A 257 1.20 16.21 -13.48
CA ALA A 257 1.42 17.65 -13.65
C ALA A 257 0.46 18.47 -12.77
N TYR A 258 -0.83 18.11 -12.76
CA TYR A 258 -1.83 18.75 -11.92
C TYR A 258 -1.49 18.64 -10.45
N TYR A 259 -1.27 17.44 -9.95
CA TYR A 259 -1.03 17.16 -8.55
C TYR A 259 0.26 17.82 -8.05
N TYR A 260 1.34 17.74 -8.82
CA TYR A 260 2.60 18.39 -8.46
C TYR A 260 2.50 19.92 -8.47
N ASN A 261 1.73 20.51 -9.40
CA ASN A 261 1.48 21.95 -9.40
C ASN A 261 0.62 22.38 -8.21
N ARG A 262 -0.40 21.60 -7.83
CA ARG A 262 -1.17 21.85 -6.61
C ARG A 262 -0.31 21.78 -5.37
N ALA A 263 0.60 20.81 -5.30
CA ALA A 263 1.55 20.68 -4.20
C ALA A 263 2.50 21.89 -4.08
N GLU A 264 2.99 22.41 -5.20
CA GLU A 264 3.79 23.65 -5.22
C GLU A 264 2.95 24.86 -4.70
N GLU A 265 1.69 24.97 -5.10
CA GLU A 265 0.78 26.01 -4.58
C GLU A 265 0.58 25.91 -3.06
N TRP A 266 0.53 24.71 -2.50
CA TRP A 266 0.38 24.47 -1.05
C TRP A 266 1.70 24.60 -0.30
N GLY A 267 2.83 24.63 -0.98
CA GLY A 267 4.17 24.60 -0.38
C GLY A 267 4.51 23.24 0.25
N GLU A 268 3.98 22.14 -0.32
CA GLU A 268 4.11 20.80 0.20
C GLU A 268 4.75 19.85 -0.83
N GLY A 269 5.51 18.86 -0.32
CA GLY A 269 5.99 17.75 -1.15
C GLY A 269 4.97 16.62 -1.16
N VAL A 270 4.68 16.07 -2.34
CA VAL A 270 3.72 14.96 -2.53
C VAL A 270 4.34 13.83 -3.33
N VAL A 271 3.71 12.65 -3.31
CA VAL A 271 4.18 11.43 -3.97
C VAL A 271 3.06 10.76 -4.74
N ILE A 272 3.37 10.20 -5.89
CA ILE A 272 2.52 9.24 -6.60
C ILE A 272 3.18 7.86 -6.48
N ASN A 273 2.43 6.84 -6.03
CA ASN A 273 2.83 5.45 -6.13
C ASN A 273 2.18 4.80 -7.35
N TYR A 274 2.92 3.95 -8.06
CA TYR A 274 2.45 3.32 -9.28
C TYR A 274 2.97 1.90 -9.45
N LYS A 275 2.24 1.09 -10.20
CA LYS A 275 2.61 -0.29 -10.57
C LYS A 275 3.31 -0.34 -11.92
N HIS A 276 4.18 -1.33 -12.07
CA HIS A 276 4.82 -1.72 -13.32
C HIS A 276 5.56 -0.56 -14.02
N ASP A 277 5.24 -0.28 -15.30
CA ASP A 277 5.87 0.73 -16.15
C ASP A 277 4.95 1.94 -16.44
N ALA A 278 3.95 2.17 -15.57
CA ALA A 278 2.95 3.22 -15.79
C ALA A 278 3.55 4.63 -15.88
N PHE A 279 4.62 4.88 -15.12
CA PHE A 279 5.34 6.15 -15.12
C PHE A 279 6.78 6.00 -15.63
N ALA A 280 7.30 7.06 -16.24
CA ALA A 280 8.72 7.12 -16.56
C ALA A 280 9.56 7.16 -15.27
N PHE A 281 10.69 6.45 -15.27
CA PHE A 281 11.56 6.37 -14.10
C PHE A 281 11.95 7.76 -13.58
N GLY A 282 11.84 7.95 -12.26
CA GLY A 282 12.16 9.20 -11.57
C GLY A 282 11.04 10.26 -11.59
N THR A 283 9.88 9.97 -12.22
CA THR A 283 8.74 10.89 -12.22
C THR A 283 7.70 10.58 -11.14
N ALA A 284 7.80 9.43 -10.50
CA ALA A 284 6.96 8.95 -9.40
C ALA A 284 7.69 7.80 -8.68
N VAL A 285 7.09 7.19 -7.67
CA VAL A 285 7.67 6.11 -6.87
C VAL A 285 7.01 4.78 -7.21
N CYS A 286 7.82 3.81 -7.66
CA CYS A 286 7.35 2.47 -7.98
C CYS A 286 6.93 1.71 -6.72
N ASP A 287 5.84 0.98 -6.83
CA ASP A 287 5.32 0.05 -5.82
C ASP A 287 5.39 -1.39 -6.33
N ILE A 288 5.81 -2.32 -5.46
CA ILE A 288 5.95 -3.75 -5.74
C ILE A 288 4.89 -4.50 -4.94
N GLU A 289 3.87 -5.01 -5.61
CA GLU A 289 2.78 -5.70 -4.93
C GLU A 289 3.17 -7.07 -4.41
N ARG A 290 2.88 -7.32 -3.12
CA ARG A 290 3.13 -8.62 -2.46
C ARG A 290 4.49 -9.21 -2.81
N GLY A 291 5.51 -8.35 -2.84
CA GLY A 291 6.84 -8.77 -3.24
C GLY A 291 7.92 -7.80 -2.79
N GLN A 292 9.13 -8.01 -3.24
CA GLN A 292 10.29 -7.22 -2.83
C GLN A 292 11.31 -7.08 -3.95
N LEU A 293 12.21 -6.14 -3.79
CA LEU A 293 13.44 -6.06 -4.59
C LEU A 293 14.55 -6.87 -3.90
N ALA A 294 15.41 -7.52 -4.68
CA ALA A 294 16.43 -8.41 -4.15
C ALA A 294 17.59 -7.65 -3.47
N ASP A 295 17.97 -6.49 -4.02
CA ASP A 295 19.15 -5.73 -3.61
C ASP A 295 18.82 -4.27 -3.26
N VAL A 296 19.78 -3.61 -2.62
CA VAL A 296 19.78 -2.16 -2.35
C VAL A 296 19.52 -1.37 -3.63
N LYS A 297 18.61 -0.42 -3.57
CA LYS A 297 18.34 0.52 -4.68
C LYS A 297 18.77 1.94 -4.28
N PRO A 298 19.42 2.68 -5.20
CA PRO A 298 19.81 4.06 -4.93
C PRO A 298 18.63 5.05 -4.96
N TYR A 299 17.42 4.56 -5.19
CA TYR A 299 16.16 5.30 -5.21
C TYR A 299 15.17 4.68 -4.23
N VAL A 300 14.22 5.49 -3.80
CA VAL A 300 13.14 5.01 -2.93
C VAL A 300 12.11 4.22 -3.72
N TRP A 301 11.58 3.19 -3.10
CA TRP A 301 10.51 2.35 -3.62
C TRP A 301 9.57 1.92 -2.49
N GLN A 302 8.40 1.49 -2.83
CA GLN A 302 7.41 0.97 -1.88
C GLN A 302 7.09 -0.48 -2.20
N THR A 303 6.67 -1.23 -1.22
CA THR A 303 5.93 -2.47 -1.40
C THR A 303 4.68 -2.43 -0.55
N ASP A 304 3.62 -2.95 -1.08
CA ASP A 304 2.39 -3.22 -0.35
C ASP A 304 2.17 -4.73 -0.18
N THR A 305 1.65 -5.10 0.96
CA THR A 305 1.19 -6.45 1.26
C THR A 305 0.10 -6.40 2.31
N ALA A 306 -0.61 -7.50 2.54
CA ALA A 306 -1.68 -7.55 3.51
C ALA A 306 -1.32 -8.43 4.72
N VAL A 307 -1.96 -8.16 5.87
CA VAL A 307 -1.94 -9.07 7.03
C VAL A 307 -2.57 -10.41 6.66
N ALA A 308 -3.59 -10.41 5.80
CA ALA A 308 -4.16 -11.62 5.22
C ALA A 308 -3.36 -12.08 4.00
N LYS A 309 -3.17 -13.40 3.87
CA LYS A 309 -2.44 -14.05 2.76
C LYS A 309 -3.26 -14.12 1.49
N ASN A 310 -4.56 -14.28 1.61
CA ASN A 310 -5.48 -14.68 0.54
C ASN A 310 -6.46 -13.60 0.10
N SER A 311 -6.44 -12.41 0.71
CA SER A 311 -7.34 -11.30 0.35
C SER A 311 -6.72 -9.94 0.73
N TRP A 312 -7.17 -8.85 0.10
CA TRP A 312 -6.91 -7.50 0.54
C TRP A 312 -8.00 -6.99 1.48
N CYS A 313 -9.23 -7.46 1.32
CA CYS A 313 -10.36 -7.07 2.17
C CYS A 313 -10.68 -8.12 3.25
N TYR A 314 -11.60 -7.77 4.14
CA TYR A 314 -12.16 -8.75 5.08
C TYR A 314 -12.94 -9.84 4.34
N THR A 315 -12.62 -11.09 4.65
CA THR A 315 -13.46 -12.27 4.34
C THR A 315 -13.58 -13.17 5.56
N VAL A 316 -14.61 -14.00 5.59
CA VAL A 316 -14.82 -14.93 6.73
C VAL A 316 -13.75 -16.04 6.80
N ASN A 317 -12.96 -16.21 5.74
CA ASN A 317 -11.94 -17.26 5.60
C ASN A 317 -10.54 -16.68 5.40
N ASN A 318 -10.24 -15.49 5.95
CA ASN A 318 -8.90 -14.92 5.87
C ASN A 318 -7.88 -15.80 6.59
N GLU A 319 -6.76 -16.05 5.91
CA GLU A 319 -5.55 -16.66 6.46
C GLU A 319 -4.53 -15.58 6.74
N TYR A 320 -3.97 -15.57 7.96
CA TYR A 320 -3.12 -14.46 8.40
C TYR A 320 -1.63 -14.79 8.37
N LYS A 321 -0.82 -13.79 8.10
CA LYS A 321 0.62 -13.80 8.35
C LYS A 321 0.87 -13.63 9.85
N THR A 322 2.00 -14.14 10.32
CA THR A 322 2.43 -13.87 11.71
C THR A 322 3.05 -12.47 11.83
N PRO A 323 2.97 -11.82 13.00
CA PRO A 323 3.66 -10.56 13.24
C PRO A 323 5.17 -10.64 12.95
N VAL A 324 5.79 -11.78 13.27
CA VAL A 324 7.22 -12.04 13.00
C VAL A 324 7.53 -11.95 11.50
N GLN A 325 6.73 -12.61 10.66
CA GLN A 325 6.92 -12.54 9.21
C GLN A 325 6.84 -11.10 8.70
N ILE A 326 5.85 -10.33 9.16
CA ILE A 326 5.66 -8.94 8.74
C ILE A 326 6.82 -8.05 9.20
N VAL A 327 7.32 -8.24 10.42
CA VAL A 327 8.49 -7.50 10.93
C VAL A 327 9.76 -7.87 10.15
N GLN A 328 9.95 -9.16 9.82
CA GLN A 328 11.06 -9.61 8.99
C GLN A 328 11.01 -8.99 7.59
N ASP A 329 9.82 -8.92 6.98
CA ASP A 329 9.61 -8.25 5.69
C ASP A 329 9.92 -6.74 5.81
N LEU A 330 9.39 -6.06 6.84
CA LEU A 330 9.65 -4.63 7.08
C LEU A 330 11.16 -4.34 7.16
N VAL A 331 11.88 -5.12 7.95
CA VAL A 331 13.33 -4.94 8.14
C VAL A 331 14.10 -5.18 6.84
N ASP A 332 13.74 -6.24 6.11
CA ASP A 332 14.37 -6.54 4.82
C ASP A 332 14.13 -5.43 3.80
N ILE A 333 12.89 -4.95 3.68
CA ILE A 333 12.48 -3.86 2.79
C ILE A 333 13.25 -2.57 3.13
N VAL A 334 13.28 -2.17 4.41
CA VAL A 334 13.93 -0.93 4.84
C VAL A 334 15.44 -0.99 4.62
N SER A 335 16.08 -2.15 4.80
CA SER A 335 17.51 -2.34 4.54
C SER A 335 17.89 -2.09 3.08
N LYS A 336 16.94 -2.17 2.16
CA LYS A 336 17.09 -1.99 0.71
C LYS A 336 16.57 -0.65 0.18
N ASN A 337 16.33 0.32 1.08
CA ASN A 337 15.76 1.64 0.77
C ASN A 337 14.27 1.63 0.42
N GLY A 338 13.56 0.58 0.83
CA GLY A 338 12.13 0.42 0.63
C GLY A 338 11.28 0.95 1.78
N ARG A 339 9.96 0.92 1.58
CA ARG A 339 8.90 1.20 2.56
C ARG A 339 7.87 0.10 2.49
N LEU A 340 7.33 -0.26 3.66
CA LEU A 340 6.23 -1.21 3.75
C LEU A 340 4.91 -0.47 3.94
N LEU A 341 3.95 -0.75 3.08
CA LEU A 341 2.55 -0.40 3.20
C LEU A 341 1.75 -1.66 3.53
N LEU A 342 1.36 -1.81 4.80
CA LEU A 342 0.70 -3.02 5.30
C LEU A 342 -0.81 -2.86 5.30
N ASN A 343 -1.49 -3.68 4.55
CA ASN A 343 -2.94 -3.63 4.41
C ASN A 343 -3.69 -4.41 5.49
N ILE A 344 -4.79 -3.82 5.92
CA ILE A 344 -5.83 -4.43 6.76
C ILE A 344 -7.18 -4.40 6.05
N GLY A 345 -8.08 -5.31 6.45
CA GLY A 345 -9.43 -5.42 5.90
C GLY A 345 -10.51 -5.25 6.97
N PRO A 346 -11.04 -4.05 7.21
CA PRO A 346 -12.15 -3.86 8.13
C PRO A 346 -13.43 -4.55 7.66
N LYS A 347 -14.29 -4.95 8.62
CA LYS A 347 -15.63 -5.49 8.34
C LYS A 347 -16.59 -4.43 7.84
N ALA A 348 -17.67 -4.84 7.20
CA ALA A 348 -18.68 -3.92 6.66
C ALA A 348 -19.29 -2.98 7.71
N ASP A 349 -19.35 -3.40 8.96
CA ASP A 349 -19.82 -2.58 10.09
C ASP A 349 -18.79 -1.53 10.55
N GLY A 350 -17.56 -1.57 10.05
CA GLY A 350 -16.48 -0.66 10.44
C GLY A 350 -15.62 -1.15 11.61
N SER A 351 -15.88 -2.34 12.15
CA SER A 351 -14.99 -2.93 13.14
C SER A 351 -13.73 -3.50 12.49
N ILE A 352 -12.56 -3.30 13.11
CA ILE A 352 -11.32 -3.96 12.70
C ILE A 352 -11.32 -5.39 13.28
N PRO A 353 -11.10 -6.44 12.46
CA PRO A 353 -11.00 -7.81 12.95
C PRO A 353 -9.99 -7.95 14.08
N GLU A 354 -10.28 -8.85 15.02
CA GLU A 354 -9.40 -9.05 16.19
C GLU A 354 -8.00 -9.53 15.78
N GLU A 355 -7.92 -10.36 14.76
CA GLU A 355 -6.65 -10.85 14.19
C GLU A 355 -5.82 -9.69 13.63
N ASP A 356 -6.40 -8.82 12.80
CA ASP A 356 -5.74 -7.63 12.27
C ASP A 356 -5.24 -6.74 13.41
N ARG A 357 -6.11 -6.47 14.40
CA ARG A 357 -5.78 -5.67 15.58
C ARG A 357 -4.61 -6.25 16.36
N ASN A 358 -4.64 -7.55 16.64
CA ASN A 358 -3.59 -8.23 17.40
C ASN A 358 -2.24 -8.20 16.67
N ILE A 359 -2.24 -8.40 15.34
CA ILE A 359 -1.04 -8.29 14.51
C ILE A 359 -0.46 -6.87 14.59
N LEU A 360 -1.30 -5.84 14.42
CA LEU A 360 -0.86 -4.44 14.49
C LEU A 360 -0.26 -4.08 15.86
N LEU A 361 -0.89 -4.49 16.95
CA LEU A 361 -0.40 -4.24 18.30
C LEU A 361 0.96 -4.92 18.55
N LYS A 362 1.14 -6.16 18.07
CA LYS A 362 2.42 -6.87 18.17
C LYS A 362 3.54 -6.19 17.37
N ILE A 363 3.24 -5.69 16.19
CA ILE A 363 4.19 -4.87 15.42
C ILE A 363 4.53 -3.61 16.22
N GLY A 364 3.54 -2.95 16.81
CA GLY A 364 3.73 -1.77 17.64
C GLY A 364 4.60 -2.01 18.87
N GLU A 365 4.42 -3.14 19.56
CA GLU A 365 5.29 -3.55 20.68
C GLU A 365 6.76 -3.65 20.22
N TRP A 366 7.00 -4.27 19.07
CA TRP A 366 8.34 -4.38 18.49
C TRP A 366 8.90 -3.01 18.06
N MET A 367 8.07 -2.17 17.42
CA MET A 367 8.47 -0.83 16.97
C MET A 367 8.81 0.11 18.14
N LYS A 368 8.16 -0.02 19.28
CA LYS A 368 8.49 0.78 20.49
C LYS A 368 9.93 0.54 20.97
N VAL A 369 10.48 -0.65 20.74
CA VAL A 369 11.86 -1.00 21.11
C VAL A 369 12.83 -0.70 19.98
N ASN A 370 12.48 -1.07 18.74
CA ASN A 370 13.40 -1.11 17.60
C ASN A 370 13.21 0.04 16.60
N GLY A 371 12.26 0.94 16.85
CA GLY A 371 11.87 1.98 15.90
C GLY A 371 13.01 2.93 15.49
N GLU A 372 13.99 3.17 16.37
CA GLU A 372 15.14 4.03 16.01
C GLU A 372 16.01 3.44 14.91
N ALA A 373 16.01 2.12 14.76
CA ALA A 373 16.71 1.42 13.68
C ALA A 373 15.91 1.38 12.36
N VAL A 374 14.63 1.80 12.40
CA VAL A 374 13.69 1.78 11.27
C VAL A 374 13.34 3.19 10.82
N TYR A 375 12.81 4.05 11.71
CA TYR A 375 12.36 5.41 11.37
C TYR A 375 13.52 6.30 10.96
N GLY A 376 13.41 6.94 9.79
CA GLY A 376 14.45 7.78 9.25
C GLY A 376 15.74 7.06 8.86
N ALA A 377 15.77 5.73 9.01
CA ALA A 377 16.93 4.94 8.67
C ALA A 377 17.25 5.01 7.17
N LYS A 378 18.54 4.98 6.88
CA LYS A 378 19.06 4.94 5.52
C LYS A 378 19.70 3.58 5.26
N MET A 379 19.87 3.24 4.00
CA MET A 379 20.58 2.02 3.62
C MET A 379 22.05 2.09 4.02
N TRP A 380 22.59 0.96 4.49
CA TRP A 380 24.03 0.80 4.58
C TRP A 380 24.58 0.34 3.21
N ARG A 381 25.88 0.42 3.03
CA ARG A 381 26.56 -0.06 1.81
C ARG A 381 26.26 -1.53 1.45
N LYS A 382 25.87 -2.31 2.43
CA LYS A 382 25.43 -3.71 2.33
C LYS A 382 24.10 -3.86 3.06
N SER A 383 23.08 -4.35 2.38
CA SER A 383 21.75 -4.51 2.98
C SER A 383 21.65 -5.75 3.87
N ALA A 384 22.41 -6.81 3.54
CA ALA A 384 22.18 -8.11 4.12
C ALA A 384 23.43 -8.99 4.16
N GLU A 385 23.45 -9.94 5.08
CA GLU A 385 24.24 -11.16 5.02
C GLU A 385 23.40 -12.37 5.42
N GLY A 386 23.87 -13.56 5.11
CA GLY A 386 23.19 -14.82 5.37
C GLY A 386 22.84 -15.60 4.08
N PRO A 387 22.35 -16.84 4.25
CA PRO A 387 22.12 -17.75 3.13
C PRO A 387 20.78 -17.51 2.41
N THR A 388 19.79 -16.88 3.05
CA THR A 388 18.44 -16.75 2.49
C THR A 388 18.40 -15.70 1.38
N LYS A 389 18.06 -16.14 0.18
CA LYS A 389 17.87 -15.28 -0.99
C LYS A 389 16.39 -14.89 -1.10
N ILE A 390 16.15 -13.60 -1.26
CA ILE A 390 14.81 -13.05 -1.54
C ILE A 390 14.56 -13.16 -3.05
N GLN A 391 13.38 -13.66 -3.41
CA GLN A 391 12.94 -13.64 -4.79
C GLN A 391 12.45 -12.22 -5.12
N GLU A 392 13.01 -11.62 -6.17
CA GLU A 392 12.61 -10.30 -6.64
C GLU A 392 11.33 -10.40 -7.49
N GLY A 393 10.43 -9.44 -7.32
CA GLY A 393 9.27 -9.28 -8.21
C GLY A 393 7.95 -9.13 -7.49
N GLN A 394 6.90 -8.98 -8.30
CA GLN A 394 5.52 -8.93 -7.85
C GLN A 394 5.05 -10.31 -7.37
N PHE A 395 4.19 -10.35 -6.37
CA PHE A 395 3.54 -11.57 -5.85
C PHE A 395 4.49 -12.67 -5.33
N ALA A 396 5.72 -12.30 -4.94
CA ALA A 396 6.73 -13.23 -4.47
C ALA A 396 6.69 -13.50 -2.95
N ASP A 397 5.85 -12.83 -2.18
CA ASP A 397 5.78 -12.95 -0.72
C ASP A 397 5.27 -14.32 -0.22
N SER A 398 4.51 -15.03 -1.05
CA SER A 398 4.02 -16.39 -0.76
C SER A 398 5.10 -17.48 -0.84
N GLU A 399 6.22 -17.20 -1.51
CA GLU A 399 7.32 -18.14 -1.73
C GLU A 399 8.50 -17.92 -0.77
N ALA A 400 8.33 -17.05 0.21
CA ALA A 400 9.38 -16.68 1.16
C ALA A 400 9.88 -17.90 1.96
N LYS A 401 11.20 -18.12 1.94
CA LYS A 401 11.85 -19.14 2.76
C LYS A 401 12.05 -18.61 4.18
N PRO A 402 11.94 -19.46 5.21
CA PRO A 402 12.20 -19.03 6.58
C PRO A 402 13.67 -18.60 6.73
N TYR A 403 13.87 -17.48 7.43
CA TYR A 403 15.19 -16.98 7.75
C TYR A 403 15.91 -17.86 8.77
N THR A 404 17.23 -17.89 8.68
CA THR A 404 18.14 -18.60 9.60
C THR A 404 18.77 -17.63 10.60
N ALA A 405 19.51 -18.14 11.57
CA ALA A 405 20.26 -17.33 12.52
C ALA A 405 21.47 -16.60 11.90
N GLU A 406 21.82 -16.92 10.65
CA GLU A 406 22.86 -16.23 9.89
C GLU A 406 22.33 -15.08 9.04
N ASP A 407 20.99 -14.95 8.95
CA ASP A 407 20.35 -13.91 8.15
C ASP A 407 20.26 -12.62 8.96
N ILE A 408 21.04 -11.63 8.53
CA ILE A 408 21.13 -10.31 9.17
C ILE A 408 20.78 -9.24 8.13
N ARG A 409 20.12 -8.18 8.55
CA ARG A 409 19.84 -7.00 7.74
C ARG A 409 20.46 -5.77 8.38
N PHE A 410 20.85 -4.81 7.54
CA PHE A 410 21.58 -3.63 8.00
C PHE A 410 20.87 -2.34 7.59
N THR A 411 20.81 -1.41 8.55
CA THR A 411 20.45 -0.01 8.32
C THR A 411 21.46 0.90 8.98
N VAL A 412 21.42 2.18 8.65
CA VAL A 412 22.21 3.21 9.35
C VAL A 412 21.30 4.35 9.78
N ASN A 413 21.50 4.81 11.02
CA ASN A 413 20.81 5.96 11.57
C ASN A 413 21.65 6.56 12.71
N HIS A 414 21.55 7.85 12.96
CA HIS A 414 22.19 8.53 14.08
C HIS A 414 23.70 8.24 14.24
N GLY A 415 24.40 7.93 13.14
CA GLY A 415 25.83 7.59 13.16
C GLY A 415 26.14 6.16 13.58
N CYS A 416 25.13 5.32 13.75
CA CYS A 416 25.22 3.90 14.09
C CYS A 416 24.86 3.00 12.91
N ILE A 417 25.44 1.81 12.88
CA ILE A 417 25.00 0.69 12.05
C ILE A 417 24.10 -0.19 12.90
N TYR A 418 22.88 -0.45 12.44
CA TYR A 418 21.96 -1.39 13.06
C TYR A 418 22.00 -2.71 12.32
N ALA A 419 22.14 -3.80 13.09
CA ALA A 419 22.15 -5.17 12.58
C ALA A 419 20.94 -5.92 13.15
N PHE A 420 19.99 -6.24 12.30
CA PHE A 420 18.80 -7.00 12.67
C PHE A 420 19.02 -8.49 12.43
N CYS A 421 19.01 -9.27 13.50
CA CYS A 421 19.10 -10.71 13.44
C CYS A 421 17.70 -11.30 13.25
N LEU A 422 17.43 -11.85 12.08
CA LEU A 422 16.07 -12.23 11.69
C LEU A 422 15.55 -13.50 12.34
N ASN A 423 16.44 -14.35 12.90
CA ASN A 423 16.04 -15.55 13.63
C ASN A 423 17.08 -15.92 14.68
N MET A 424 16.76 -15.76 15.94
CA MET A 424 17.65 -16.08 17.08
C MET A 424 17.31 -17.40 17.78
N LYS A 425 16.36 -18.18 17.25
CA LYS A 425 15.87 -19.38 17.93
C LYS A 425 17.02 -20.37 18.22
N GLY A 426 17.25 -20.61 19.50
CA GLY A 426 18.26 -21.58 19.98
C GLY A 426 19.71 -21.11 19.80
N LYS A 427 19.97 -19.81 19.75
CA LYS A 427 21.30 -19.22 19.65
C LYS A 427 21.57 -18.26 20.78
N ASP A 428 22.73 -18.42 21.40
CA ASP A 428 23.24 -17.57 22.49
C ASP A 428 24.24 -16.53 21.97
N SER A 429 24.62 -16.60 20.71
CA SER A 429 25.58 -15.70 20.07
C SER A 429 25.27 -15.47 18.60
N ILE A 430 25.68 -14.31 18.11
CA ILE A 430 25.54 -13.90 16.71
C ILE A 430 26.92 -13.64 16.15
N CYS A 431 27.16 -14.10 14.92
CA CYS A 431 28.34 -13.78 14.14
C CYS A 431 27.97 -12.86 12.98
N ILE A 432 28.50 -11.63 12.98
CA ILE A 432 28.26 -10.64 11.92
C ILE A 432 29.51 -10.53 11.05
N LYS A 433 29.56 -11.31 9.99
CA LYS A 433 30.74 -11.42 9.10
C LYS A 433 31.10 -10.09 8.42
N SER A 434 30.10 -9.29 8.07
CA SER A 434 30.29 -7.97 7.44
C SER A 434 31.00 -6.94 8.30
N LEU A 435 31.08 -7.17 9.63
CA LEU A 435 31.77 -6.29 10.58
C LEU A 435 33.14 -6.85 11.05
N ALA A 436 33.60 -7.98 10.49
CA ALA A 436 34.87 -8.57 10.84
C ALA A 436 36.05 -7.62 10.56
N GLU A 437 37.12 -7.76 11.33
CA GLU A 437 38.38 -7.10 11.04
C GLU A 437 39.13 -7.92 9.98
N THR A 438 39.58 -7.28 8.91
CA THR A 438 40.37 -7.97 7.87
C THR A 438 41.62 -7.16 7.55
N LYS A 439 42.72 -7.89 7.28
CA LYS A 439 43.96 -7.30 6.78
C LYS A 439 43.88 -7.02 5.27
N ASP A 440 43.02 -7.70 4.58
CA ASP A 440 42.79 -7.48 3.14
C ASP A 440 41.70 -6.42 2.96
N MET A 441 42.12 -5.17 2.83
CA MET A 441 41.21 -4.04 2.67
C MET A 441 40.33 -4.11 1.40
N SER A 442 40.69 -4.96 0.44
CA SER A 442 39.87 -5.20 -0.75
C SER A 442 38.65 -6.07 -0.49
N LYS A 443 38.64 -6.78 0.64
CA LYS A 443 37.56 -7.70 1.03
C LYS A 443 36.72 -7.23 2.21
N THR A 444 37.06 -6.08 2.79
CA THR A 444 36.31 -5.58 3.96
C THR A 444 35.05 -4.85 3.57
N ASP A 445 33.96 -5.20 4.21
CA ASP A 445 32.70 -4.43 4.15
C ASP A 445 32.75 -3.21 5.10
N PHE A 446 33.53 -3.30 6.19
CA PHE A 446 33.65 -2.25 7.18
C PHE A 446 35.07 -2.16 7.75
N SER A 447 35.75 -1.05 7.47
CA SER A 447 37.13 -0.78 7.95
C SER A 447 37.19 0.14 9.17
N GLY A 448 36.05 0.61 9.67
CA GLY A 448 35.98 1.53 10.81
C GLY A 448 36.27 0.87 12.14
N ILE A 449 36.48 1.70 13.16
CA ILE A 449 36.62 1.26 14.55
C ILE A 449 35.23 1.12 15.17
N ILE A 450 34.92 -0.07 15.70
CA ILE A 450 33.73 -0.27 16.54
C ILE A 450 34.07 0.21 17.95
N ARG A 451 33.34 1.22 18.43
CA ARG A 451 33.56 1.80 19.75
C ARG A 451 32.75 1.13 20.86
N GLY A 452 31.66 0.52 20.50
CA GLY A 452 30.75 -0.18 21.41
C GLY A 452 29.64 -0.86 20.65
N ILE A 453 28.95 -1.76 21.32
CA ILE A 453 27.78 -2.49 20.80
C ILE A 453 26.70 -2.44 21.87
N GLU A 454 25.50 -2.15 21.46
CA GLU A 454 24.31 -2.11 22.30
C GLU A 454 23.23 -3.00 21.67
N VAL A 455 22.39 -3.58 22.49
CA VAL A 455 21.20 -4.33 22.05
C VAL A 455 19.98 -3.50 22.43
N LEU A 456 19.18 -3.13 21.43
CA LEU A 456 17.97 -2.32 21.69
C LEU A 456 17.02 -3.08 22.62
N GLY A 457 16.52 -2.38 23.63
CA GLY A 457 15.68 -2.96 24.68
C GLY A 457 16.41 -3.58 25.85
N GLU A 458 17.74 -3.78 25.75
CA GLU A 458 18.55 -4.32 26.86
C GLU A 458 19.24 -3.20 27.64
N LYS A 459 19.42 -3.42 28.94
CA LYS A 459 20.11 -2.45 29.84
C LYS A 459 21.62 -2.65 29.88
N GLU A 460 22.05 -3.86 29.61
CA GLU A 460 23.46 -4.26 29.72
C GLU A 460 24.04 -4.42 28.31
N ALA A 461 25.26 -3.91 28.12
CA ALA A 461 25.97 -4.12 26.86
C ALA A 461 26.35 -5.59 26.72
N PRO A 462 26.22 -6.17 25.50
CA PRO A 462 26.61 -7.56 25.28
C PRO A 462 28.13 -7.71 25.37
N GLN A 463 28.58 -8.92 25.70
CA GLN A 463 29.98 -9.26 25.49
C GLN A 463 30.25 -9.43 23.99
N TRP A 464 31.31 -8.83 23.51
CA TRP A 464 31.64 -8.91 22.10
C TRP A 464 33.16 -8.96 21.87
N MET A 465 33.52 -9.55 20.76
CA MET A 465 34.90 -9.55 20.27
C MET A 465 34.88 -9.35 18.76
N ARG A 466 35.90 -8.74 18.22
CA ARG A 466 36.14 -8.58 16.79
C ARG A 466 37.48 -9.20 16.45
N ASP A 467 37.47 -10.15 15.54
CA ASP A 467 38.68 -10.78 15.03
C ASP A 467 38.84 -10.60 13.50
N GLN A 468 39.88 -11.20 12.93
CA GLN A 468 40.23 -11.01 11.54
C GLN A 468 39.27 -11.68 10.55
N ASP A 469 38.53 -12.69 10.99
CA ASP A 469 37.66 -13.50 10.15
C ASP A 469 36.20 -13.41 10.61
N LEU A 470 35.96 -13.06 11.86
CA LEU A 470 34.64 -13.08 12.47
C LEU A 470 34.45 -11.89 13.40
N SER A 471 33.35 -11.14 13.26
CA SER A 471 32.85 -10.30 14.35
C SER A 471 31.84 -11.11 15.15
N LEU A 472 32.24 -11.56 16.33
CA LEU A 472 31.40 -12.37 17.20
C LEU A 472 30.82 -11.48 18.32
N ILE A 473 29.51 -11.46 18.41
CA ILE A 473 28.77 -10.80 19.47
C ILE A 473 28.16 -11.90 20.33
N HIS A 474 28.64 -12.05 21.55
CA HIS A 474 27.99 -12.90 22.53
C HIS A 474 26.89 -12.09 23.21
N ILE A 475 25.66 -12.51 23.04
CA ILE A 475 24.56 -12.02 23.83
C ILE A 475 24.47 -13.01 25.03
N SER A 476 24.95 -12.60 26.20
CA SER A 476 24.63 -13.31 27.42
C SER A 476 23.11 -13.22 27.58
N GLU A 477 22.43 -14.37 27.76
CA GLU A 477 20.97 -14.41 27.85
C GLU A 477 20.43 -13.29 28.75
N PRO A 478 19.69 -12.35 28.18
CA PRO A 478 18.75 -11.57 28.95
C PRO A 478 17.53 -12.44 29.22
N THR A 479 16.89 -12.23 30.32
CA THR A 479 15.55 -12.76 30.59
C THR A 479 14.63 -12.37 29.44
N ARG A 480 14.43 -13.28 28.52
CA ARG A 480 13.67 -13.08 27.29
C ARG A 480 12.25 -12.59 27.59
N PRO A 481 11.77 -11.54 26.92
CA PRO A 481 10.42 -11.59 26.40
C PRO A 481 10.41 -12.69 25.33
N GLU A 482 9.45 -13.59 25.36
CA GLU A 482 9.21 -14.57 24.31
C GLU A 482 9.30 -13.86 22.95
N PRO A 483 9.99 -14.45 21.94
CA PRO A 483 10.01 -13.84 20.62
C PRO A 483 8.57 -13.70 20.14
N ILE A 484 8.24 -12.51 19.72
CA ILE A 484 6.93 -12.17 19.14
C ILE A 484 6.68 -13.05 17.93
#